data_19b55a2ea563052819f0c7e30dd93df0
#
_entry.id   19b55a2ea563052819f0c7e30dd93df0
#
_cell.length_a   1.000
_cell.length_b   1.000
_cell.length_c   1.000
_cell.angle_alpha   90.00
_cell.angle_beta   90.00
_cell.angle_gamma   90.00
#
_symmetry.space_group_name_H-M   'P 1'
#
loop_
_entity.id
_entity.type
_entity.pdbx_description
1 polymer ?
#
loop_
_entity_poly.entity_id
_entity_poly.type
_entity_poly.pdbx_seq_one_letter_code
_entity_poly.pdbx_strand_id
1 'polypeptide(L)'
;MLKRLLKRPSLNLLAWLLLAAFYISICLNIAFFKQVLQALPLDSLHNVLVFLSMPVVAFSVINIVLTLSSFLWLNRPLACLFILVGAAAQYFIMTYGIVIDRSMIANIIDTTPAESYALMTPQMLLTLGFSGVLAALIACWIKIKPATSRLRSVLFRGANILVSVLLILLVAALFYKDYASLFRNNKELVKSLSPSNSIVASWSWYSHQRLANLPLVRIGEDAHRSPLMQNEKRKNLTILIVGETSRAENFSLNGYPRETNPRLAKDNVVYFPNTASCGTATAVSVPCMFSDMPREHYKEELAQHQEGVLDIIQRAGINVLWNDNNGGCKGACDRVPHQNVTALNLPGQCINGECYDEVLFHGLEEYINNLQGDGVIVLHTIGSHGPTYYNRYPPQFRKFTPTCDTNEIQTCSKEQLVNTYDNTLVYVDYIVDKAINLLKEHQDKFTTSLVYLSDHGESLGENGIYLHGLPYAIAPDSQKQVPMLLWLSEDYQKRYQVDQNCLQKQAQTQHYSQDNLFSTLLGLTGVETKYYQAADDILQTCRRVSE
;
A
#
# COMPACT_ATOMS: atom_id res chain seq x y z
N MET A 1 -45.00 0.85 29.43
CA MET A 1 -44.00 -0.04 28.87
C MET A 1 -42.66 0.68 28.55
N LEU A 2 -42.68 1.86 27.95
CA LEU A 2 -41.46 2.64 27.61
C LEU A 2 -40.59 3.02 28.82
N LYS A 3 -41.15 3.38 29.97
CA LYS A 3 -40.40 3.70 31.20
C LYS A 3 -39.64 2.51 31.83
N ARG A 4 -39.99 1.25 31.52
CA ARG A 4 -39.21 0.05 31.92
C ARG A 4 -38.01 -0.21 31.01
N LEU A 5 -38.09 0.14 29.75
CA LEU A 5 -37.00 0.01 28.76
C LEU A 5 -35.87 1.04 28.97
N LEU A 6 -36.19 2.18 29.62
CA LEU A 6 -35.23 3.26 29.92
C LEU A 6 -34.47 3.09 31.25
N LYS A 7 -34.77 2.01 32.02
CA LYS A 7 -34.06 1.77 33.28
C LYS A 7 -32.68 1.20 32.97
N ARG A 8 -31.61 1.98 33.20
CA ARG A 8 -30.22 1.55 32.99
C ARG A 8 -29.97 0.21 33.68
N PRO A 9 -29.56 -0.83 32.94
CA PRO A 9 -29.17 -2.09 33.55
C PRO A 9 -27.99 -1.85 34.49
N SER A 10 -27.96 -2.56 35.61
CA SER A 10 -26.88 -2.40 36.59
C SER A 10 -26.20 -3.73 36.84
N LEU A 11 -24.89 -3.76 36.67
CA LEU A 11 -24.04 -4.92 36.92
C LEU A 11 -23.03 -4.65 38.03
N ASN A 12 -22.58 -5.68 38.71
CA ASN A 12 -21.36 -5.55 39.49
C ASN A 12 -20.13 -5.40 38.57
N LEU A 13 -19.05 -4.86 39.11
CA LEU A 13 -17.84 -4.60 38.31
C LEU A 13 -17.30 -5.85 37.64
N LEU A 14 -17.26 -6.99 38.37
CA LEU A 14 -16.73 -8.24 37.81
C LEU A 14 -17.56 -8.73 36.63
N ALA A 15 -18.88 -8.77 36.73
CA ALA A 15 -19.74 -9.17 35.60
C ALA A 15 -19.59 -8.25 34.41
N TRP A 16 -19.43 -6.94 34.61
CA TRP A 16 -19.20 -5.99 33.55
C TRP A 16 -17.85 -6.24 32.86
N LEU A 17 -16.76 -6.48 33.64
CA LEU A 17 -15.41 -6.78 33.09
C LEU A 17 -15.42 -8.06 32.26
N LEU A 18 -16.04 -9.14 32.77
CA LEU A 18 -16.13 -10.41 32.08
C LEU A 18 -16.91 -10.31 30.76
N LEU A 19 -18.06 -9.59 30.77
CA LEU A 19 -18.84 -9.38 29.55
C LEU A 19 -18.09 -8.54 28.51
N ALA A 20 -17.43 -7.45 28.95
CA ALA A 20 -16.63 -6.63 28.06
C ALA A 20 -15.43 -7.43 27.47
N ALA A 21 -14.72 -8.19 28.33
CA ALA A 21 -13.63 -9.05 27.90
C ALA A 21 -14.09 -10.11 26.90
N PHE A 22 -15.22 -10.76 27.15
CA PHE A 22 -15.81 -11.75 26.24
C PHE A 22 -16.13 -11.13 24.88
N TYR A 23 -16.82 -9.99 24.86
CA TYR A 23 -17.19 -9.33 23.63
C TYR A 23 -15.95 -8.94 22.79
N ILE A 24 -14.96 -8.31 23.42
CA ILE A 24 -13.73 -7.87 22.74
C ILE A 24 -12.92 -9.05 22.24
N SER A 25 -12.71 -10.10 23.08
CA SER A 25 -11.81 -11.21 22.74
C SER A 25 -12.42 -12.24 21.79
N ILE A 26 -13.74 -12.43 21.84
CA ILE A 26 -14.42 -13.48 21.06
C ILE A 26 -15.20 -12.86 19.89
N CYS A 27 -16.14 -11.94 20.16
CA CYS A 27 -17.03 -11.42 19.12
C CYS A 27 -16.31 -10.52 18.11
N LEU A 28 -15.24 -9.83 18.54
CA LEU A 28 -14.44 -8.96 17.66
C LEU A 28 -13.15 -9.64 17.14
N ASN A 29 -13.03 -10.97 17.25
CA ASN A 29 -11.90 -11.76 16.74
C ASN A 29 -12.33 -12.97 15.90
N ILE A 30 -13.53 -12.91 15.31
CA ILE A 30 -14.05 -13.98 14.44
C ILE A 30 -13.08 -14.20 13.25
N ALA A 31 -12.51 -13.13 12.69
CA ALA A 31 -11.52 -13.21 11.62
C ALA A 31 -10.30 -14.04 12.04
N PHE A 32 -9.74 -13.77 13.22
CA PHE A 32 -8.64 -14.54 13.78
C PHE A 32 -8.98 -16.02 13.94
N PHE A 33 -10.11 -16.34 14.58
CA PHE A 33 -10.49 -17.75 14.78
C PHE A 33 -10.77 -18.48 13.47
N LYS A 34 -11.33 -17.79 12.46
CA LYS A 34 -11.51 -18.35 11.12
C LYS A 34 -10.18 -18.69 10.44
N GLN A 35 -9.19 -17.81 10.54
CA GLN A 35 -7.84 -18.05 10.00
C GLN A 35 -7.13 -19.18 10.73
N VAL A 36 -7.28 -19.26 12.08
CA VAL A 36 -6.75 -20.39 12.86
C VAL A 36 -7.34 -21.71 12.42
N LEU A 37 -8.66 -21.79 12.14
CA LEU A 37 -9.31 -22.99 11.63
C LEU A 37 -8.78 -23.42 10.25
N GLN A 38 -8.31 -22.50 9.44
CA GLN A 38 -7.67 -22.81 8.15
C GLN A 38 -6.25 -23.38 8.33
N ALA A 39 -5.54 -22.91 9.36
CA ALA A 39 -4.15 -23.31 9.64
C ALA A 39 -4.05 -24.54 10.55
N LEU A 40 -5.08 -24.86 11.32
CA LEU A 40 -5.13 -25.99 12.27
C LEU A 40 -6.33 -26.90 11.93
N PRO A 41 -6.13 -28.01 11.19
CA PRO A 41 -7.19 -28.97 10.90
C PRO A 41 -7.75 -29.58 12.19
N LEU A 42 -9.07 -29.63 12.34
CA LEU A 42 -9.75 -30.22 13.51
C LEU A 42 -9.98 -31.73 13.33
N ASP A 43 -8.95 -32.45 12.89
CA ASP A 43 -8.98 -33.89 12.58
C ASP A 43 -8.72 -34.80 13.81
N SER A 44 -8.34 -34.20 14.93
CA SER A 44 -8.08 -34.91 16.19
C SER A 44 -8.67 -34.15 17.38
N LEU A 45 -9.00 -34.91 18.46
CA LEU A 45 -9.45 -34.32 19.71
C LEU A 45 -8.41 -33.33 20.26
N HIS A 46 -7.12 -33.62 20.07
CA HIS A 46 -6.02 -32.77 20.49
C HIS A 46 -6.10 -31.40 19.81
N ASN A 47 -6.21 -31.36 18.47
CA ASN A 47 -6.34 -30.11 17.70
C ASN A 47 -7.60 -29.31 18.06
N VAL A 48 -8.72 -30.01 18.33
CA VAL A 48 -9.94 -29.37 18.84
C VAL A 48 -9.68 -28.69 20.19
N LEU A 49 -8.98 -29.36 21.13
CA LEU A 49 -8.66 -28.77 22.42
C LEU A 49 -7.67 -27.60 22.30
N VAL A 50 -6.68 -27.69 21.41
CA VAL A 50 -5.78 -26.57 21.08
C VAL A 50 -6.59 -25.37 20.58
N PHE A 51 -7.49 -25.58 19.61
CA PHE A 51 -8.34 -24.51 19.09
C PHE A 51 -9.23 -23.90 20.19
N LEU A 52 -9.91 -24.70 20.99
CA LEU A 52 -10.80 -24.23 22.06
C LEU A 52 -10.03 -23.53 23.21
N SER A 53 -8.75 -23.78 23.36
CA SER A 53 -7.91 -23.08 24.33
C SER A 53 -7.60 -21.63 23.93
N MET A 54 -7.59 -21.30 22.62
CA MET A 54 -7.25 -19.96 22.13
C MET A 54 -8.23 -18.87 22.56
N PRO A 55 -9.56 -19.04 22.45
CA PRO A 55 -10.53 -18.11 23.04
C PRO A 55 -10.31 -17.90 24.55
N VAL A 56 -9.93 -18.95 25.28
CA VAL A 56 -9.67 -18.85 26.73
C VAL A 56 -8.46 -17.96 27.03
N VAL A 57 -7.39 -18.11 26.26
CA VAL A 57 -6.20 -17.25 26.39
C VAL A 57 -6.51 -15.80 26.00
N ALA A 58 -7.14 -15.58 24.84
CA ALA A 58 -7.52 -14.25 24.39
C ALA A 58 -8.43 -13.54 25.40
N PHE A 59 -9.45 -14.24 25.90
CA PHE A 59 -10.33 -13.75 26.96
C PHE A 59 -9.55 -13.39 28.23
N SER A 60 -8.68 -14.30 28.70
CA SER A 60 -7.93 -14.10 29.94
C SER A 60 -7.00 -12.88 29.85
N VAL A 61 -6.32 -12.68 28.73
CA VAL A 61 -5.46 -11.50 28.50
C VAL A 61 -6.27 -10.20 28.54
N ILE A 62 -7.37 -10.12 27.79
CA ILE A 62 -8.22 -8.92 27.78
C ILE A 62 -8.84 -8.67 29.15
N ASN A 63 -9.27 -9.74 29.85
CA ASN A 63 -9.84 -9.62 31.19
C ASN A 63 -8.80 -9.09 32.21
N ILE A 64 -7.55 -9.53 32.14
CA ILE A 64 -6.46 -8.98 32.98
C ILE A 64 -6.28 -7.49 32.69
N VAL A 65 -6.17 -7.08 31.43
CA VAL A 65 -5.97 -5.69 31.03
C VAL A 65 -7.11 -4.78 31.52
N LEU A 66 -8.37 -5.20 31.30
CA LEU A 66 -9.53 -4.44 31.76
C LEU A 66 -9.64 -4.41 33.29
N THR A 67 -9.26 -5.50 33.97
CA THR A 67 -9.27 -5.55 35.44
C THR A 67 -8.20 -4.62 36.02
N LEU A 68 -6.99 -4.64 35.48
CA LEU A 68 -5.92 -3.72 35.88
C LEU A 68 -6.32 -2.27 35.63
N SER A 69 -6.87 -1.95 34.47
CA SER A 69 -7.34 -0.60 34.14
C SER A 69 -8.45 -0.10 35.08
N SER A 70 -9.20 -1.03 35.68
CA SER A 70 -10.26 -0.70 36.63
C SER A 70 -9.75 -0.11 37.97
N PHE A 71 -8.49 -0.36 38.33
CA PHE A 71 -7.87 0.30 39.49
C PHE A 71 -7.60 1.79 39.24
N LEU A 72 -7.42 2.17 37.97
CA LEU A 72 -7.19 3.54 37.50
C LEU A 72 -8.47 4.21 36.98
N TRP A 73 -9.63 3.57 37.13
CA TRP A 73 -10.94 4.03 36.61
C TRP A 73 -10.98 4.14 35.08
N LEU A 74 -10.01 3.54 34.37
CA LEU A 74 -9.87 3.58 32.91
C LEU A 74 -10.55 2.41 32.19
N ASN A 75 -11.19 1.48 32.93
CA ASN A 75 -11.80 0.29 32.35
C ASN A 75 -12.87 0.60 31.29
N ARG A 76 -13.70 1.65 31.47
CA ARG A 76 -14.72 2.03 30.50
C ARG A 76 -14.13 2.66 29.24
N PRO A 77 -13.34 3.75 29.32
CA PRO A 77 -12.76 4.33 28.12
C PRO A 77 -11.88 3.33 27.36
N LEU A 78 -11.13 2.49 28.07
CA LEU A 78 -10.31 1.47 27.43
C LEU A 78 -11.13 0.39 26.72
N ALA A 79 -12.22 -0.09 27.37
CA ALA A 79 -13.11 -1.05 26.72
C ALA A 79 -13.80 -0.45 25.48
N CYS A 80 -14.28 0.80 25.56
CA CYS A 80 -14.85 1.49 24.40
C CYS A 80 -13.84 1.63 23.27
N LEU A 81 -12.61 2.00 23.56
CA LEU A 81 -11.53 2.07 22.57
C LEU A 81 -11.28 0.70 21.92
N PHE A 82 -11.17 -0.35 22.73
CA PHE A 82 -10.94 -1.71 22.23
C PHE A 82 -12.11 -2.24 21.39
N ILE A 83 -13.33 -1.89 21.74
CA ILE A 83 -14.52 -2.24 20.96
C ILE A 83 -14.49 -1.55 19.60
N LEU A 84 -14.21 -0.25 19.54
CA LEU A 84 -14.19 0.50 18.29
C LEU A 84 -13.05 0.03 17.36
N VAL A 85 -11.84 -0.10 17.91
CA VAL A 85 -10.67 -0.57 17.16
C VAL A 85 -10.86 -2.02 16.69
N GLY A 86 -11.38 -2.89 17.57
CA GLY A 86 -11.62 -4.29 17.25
C GLY A 86 -12.69 -4.47 16.17
N ALA A 87 -13.78 -3.69 16.24
CA ALA A 87 -14.83 -3.73 15.22
C ALA A 87 -14.31 -3.27 13.84
N ALA A 88 -13.53 -2.18 13.82
CA ALA A 88 -12.90 -1.71 12.58
C ALA A 88 -11.92 -2.73 12.02
N ALA A 89 -10.98 -3.21 12.82
CA ALA A 89 -10.00 -4.22 12.40
C ALA A 89 -10.69 -5.49 11.85
N GLN A 90 -11.69 -6.02 12.58
CA GLN A 90 -12.42 -7.20 12.14
C GLN A 90 -13.14 -6.98 10.80
N TYR A 91 -13.78 -5.81 10.61
CA TYR A 91 -14.45 -5.50 9.34
C TYR A 91 -13.45 -5.54 8.18
N PHE A 92 -12.35 -4.82 8.26
CA PHE A 92 -11.37 -4.73 7.19
C PHE A 92 -10.66 -6.07 6.93
N ILE A 93 -10.30 -6.81 7.97
CA ILE A 93 -9.69 -8.15 7.82
C ILE A 93 -10.67 -9.12 7.16
N MET A 94 -11.95 -9.12 7.55
CA MET A 94 -12.95 -10.04 7.01
C MET A 94 -13.39 -9.68 5.59
N THR A 95 -13.46 -8.39 5.27
CA THR A 95 -13.98 -7.90 3.99
C THR A 95 -12.92 -7.89 2.91
N TYR A 96 -11.70 -7.47 3.25
CA TYR A 96 -10.62 -7.27 2.26
C TYR A 96 -9.44 -8.24 2.43
N GLY A 97 -9.42 -9.04 3.50
CA GLY A 97 -8.31 -9.98 3.76
C GLY A 97 -6.99 -9.31 4.16
N ILE A 98 -7.03 -8.03 4.53
CA ILE A 98 -5.84 -7.26 4.89
C ILE A 98 -5.23 -7.69 6.21
N VAL A 99 -3.98 -7.30 6.42
CA VAL A 99 -3.24 -7.49 7.68
C VAL A 99 -2.98 -6.14 8.32
N ILE A 100 -3.34 -5.98 9.60
CA ILE A 100 -3.07 -4.75 10.35
C ILE A 100 -1.63 -4.80 10.88
N ASP A 101 -0.72 -4.19 10.15
CA ASP A 101 0.68 -4.03 10.57
C ASP A 101 1.11 -2.55 10.53
N ARG A 102 2.39 -2.27 10.72
CA ARG A 102 2.93 -0.91 10.71
C ARG A 102 2.65 -0.20 9.38
N SER A 103 2.82 -0.88 8.27
CA SER A 103 2.60 -0.30 6.94
C SER A 103 1.13 0.03 6.72
N MET A 104 0.22 -0.81 7.20
CA MET A 104 -1.22 -0.53 7.16
C MET A 104 -1.59 0.68 8.03
N ILE A 105 -0.95 0.86 9.20
CA ILE A 105 -1.15 2.09 10.01
C ILE A 105 -0.65 3.32 9.27
N ALA A 106 0.51 3.24 8.60
CA ALA A 106 0.99 4.33 7.75
C ALA A 106 -0.02 4.65 6.64
N ASN A 107 -0.50 3.65 5.91
CA ASN A 107 -1.53 3.81 4.87
C ASN A 107 -2.79 4.49 5.41
N ILE A 108 -3.29 4.08 6.60
CA ILE A 108 -4.48 4.70 7.22
C ILE A 108 -4.24 6.19 7.51
N ILE A 109 -3.05 6.57 7.96
CA ILE A 109 -2.71 7.96 8.28
C ILE A 109 -2.52 8.80 7.02
N ASP A 110 -1.94 8.20 5.98
CA ASP A 110 -1.67 8.86 4.69
C ASP A 110 -2.89 8.87 3.75
N THR A 111 -3.98 8.15 4.12
CA THR A 111 -5.21 8.07 3.32
C THR A 111 -5.86 9.45 3.18
N THR A 112 -6.11 9.85 1.95
CA THR A 112 -6.78 11.12 1.65
C THR A 112 -8.27 11.09 2.02
N PRO A 113 -8.93 12.26 2.21
CA PRO A 113 -10.38 12.29 2.42
C PRO A 113 -11.18 11.60 1.30
N ALA A 114 -10.76 11.74 0.04
CA ALA A 114 -11.42 11.10 -1.10
C ALA A 114 -11.35 9.57 -1.03
N GLU A 115 -10.18 9.01 -0.75
CA GLU A 115 -9.99 7.56 -0.53
C GLU A 115 -10.80 7.07 0.67
N SER A 116 -10.81 7.85 1.77
CA SER A 116 -11.62 7.51 2.94
C SER A 116 -13.11 7.41 2.59
N TYR A 117 -13.63 8.34 1.79
CA TYR A 117 -15.01 8.28 1.30
C TYR A 117 -15.25 7.07 0.37
N ALA A 118 -14.28 6.72 -0.47
CA ALA A 118 -14.36 5.55 -1.34
C ALA A 118 -14.48 4.22 -0.56
N LEU A 119 -13.91 4.15 0.64
CA LEU A 119 -14.00 2.99 1.52
C LEU A 119 -15.31 2.95 2.35
N MET A 120 -16.04 4.07 2.46
CA MET A 120 -17.29 4.15 3.22
C MET A 120 -18.43 3.48 2.48
N THR A 121 -18.68 2.20 2.80
CA THR A 121 -19.81 1.44 2.27
C THR A 121 -20.97 1.38 3.25
N PRO A 122 -22.23 1.17 2.81
CA PRO A 122 -23.35 0.90 3.71
C PRO A 122 -23.08 -0.28 4.62
N GLN A 123 -22.45 -1.34 4.13
CA GLN A 123 -22.05 -2.51 4.92
C GLN A 123 -21.06 -2.13 6.02
N MET A 124 -20.05 -1.31 5.71
CA MET A 124 -19.09 -0.81 6.69
C MET A 124 -19.80 -0.03 7.80
N LEU A 125 -20.64 0.93 7.42
CA LEU A 125 -21.37 1.78 8.37
C LEU A 125 -22.29 0.97 9.28
N LEU A 126 -23.02 -0.01 8.74
CA LEU A 126 -23.86 -0.91 9.52
C LEU A 126 -23.04 -1.78 10.48
N THR A 127 -21.96 -2.39 9.98
CA THR A 127 -21.11 -3.27 10.79
C THR A 127 -20.46 -2.48 11.93
N LEU A 128 -19.81 -1.35 11.63
CA LEU A 128 -19.18 -0.49 12.64
C LEU A 128 -20.23 0.13 13.57
N GLY A 129 -21.38 0.51 13.04
CA GLY A 129 -22.49 1.06 13.82
C GLY A 129 -22.98 0.07 14.89
N PHE A 130 -23.22 -1.19 14.51
CA PHE A 130 -23.75 -2.21 15.44
C PHE A 130 -22.65 -2.84 16.31
N SER A 131 -21.57 -3.34 15.71
CA SER A 131 -20.53 -4.05 16.46
C SER A 131 -19.55 -3.12 17.18
N GLY A 132 -19.38 -1.89 16.70
CA GLY A 132 -18.51 -0.88 17.32
C GLY A 132 -19.30 0.12 18.16
N VAL A 133 -19.96 1.07 17.51
CA VAL A 133 -20.55 2.24 18.19
C VAL A 133 -21.65 1.85 19.17
N LEU A 134 -22.64 1.05 18.75
CA LEU A 134 -23.74 0.63 19.62
C LEU A 134 -23.22 -0.20 20.79
N ALA A 135 -22.29 -1.13 20.56
CA ALA A 135 -21.69 -1.94 21.62
C ALA A 135 -20.90 -1.08 22.63
N ALA A 136 -20.11 -0.10 22.16
CA ALA A 136 -19.42 0.85 23.04
C ALA A 136 -20.40 1.72 23.85
N LEU A 137 -21.47 2.21 23.21
CA LEU A 137 -22.52 2.94 23.89
C LEU A 137 -23.22 2.10 24.99
N ILE A 138 -23.51 0.84 24.71
CA ILE A 138 -24.08 -0.11 25.69
C ILE A 138 -23.10 -0.32 26.85
N ALA A 139 -21.82 -0.54 26.58
CA ALA A 139 -20.80 -0.69 27.61
C ALA A 139 -20.69 0.54 28.52
N CYS A 140 -20.81 1.75 27.96
CA CYS A 140 -20.82 2.99 28.70
C CYS A 140 -22.16 3.25 29.43
N TRP A 141 -23.28 2.79 28.85
CA TRP A 141 -24.63 3.00 29.43
C TRP A 141 -24.90 2.14 30.65
N ILE A 142 -24.37 0.91 30.72
CA ILE A 142 -24.53 0.00 31.87
C ILE A 142 -23.97 0.65 33.14
N LYS A 143 -24.78 0.70 34.19
CA LYS A 143 -24.38 1.23 35.50
C LYS A 143 -23.57 0.16 36.26
N ILE A 144 -22.32 0.48 36.61
CA ILE A 144 -21.53 -0.37 37.53
C ILE A 144 -21.92 -0.05 38.95
N LYS A 145 -22.41 -1.06 39.69
CA LYS A 145 -22.78 -0.92 41.12
C LYS A 145 -21.52 -0.63 41.93
N PRO A 146 -21.55 0.34 42.85
CA PRO A 146 -20.42 0.58 43.73
C PRO A 146 -20.19 -0.65 44.63
N ALA A 147 -18.90 -0.89 44.91
CA ALA A 147 -18.54 -1.98 45.82
C ALA A 147 -18.97 -1.68 47.25
N THR A 148 -19.48 -2.68 47.98
CA THR A 148 -19.87 -2.57 49.36
C THR A 148 -18.67 -2.37 50.30
N SER A 149 -17.49 -2.81 49.94
CA SER A 149 -16.24 -2.66 50.67
C SER A 149 -15.08 -2.52 49.70
N ARG A 150 -14.15 -1.59 49.99
CA ARG A 150 -12.91 -1.41 49.18
C ARG A 150 -12.04 -2.67 49.20
N LEU A 151 -11.85 -3.26 50.40
CA LEU A 151 -11.06 -4.48 50.55
C LEU A 151 -11.64 -5.64 49.72
N ARG A 152 -12.96 -5.86 49.83
CA ARG A 152 -13.64 -6.90 49.05
C ARG A 152 -13.50 -6.66 47.54
N SER A 153 -13.60 -5.40 47.10
CA SER A 153 -13.40 -5.04 45.69
C SER A 153 -11.98 -5.35 45.18
N VAL A 154 -10.96 -5.04 45.98
CA VAL A 154 -9.55 -5.34 45.66
C VAL A 154 -9.32 -6.86 45.59
N LEU A 155 -9.84 -7.60 46.60
CA LEU A 155 -9.72 -9.08 46.64
C LEU A 155 -10.39 -9.73 45.44
N PHE A 156 -11.60 -9.30 45.03
CA PHE A 156 -12.25 -9.86 43.83
C PHE A 156 -11.52 -9.53 42.54
N ARG A 157 -10.94 -8.33 42.37
CA ARG A 157 -10.11 -7.99 41.22
C ARG A 157 -8.82 -8.83 41.21
N GLY A 158 -8.16 -8.97 42.37
CA GLY A 158 -6.98 -9.81 42.54
C GLY A 158 -7.27 -11.29 42.19
N ALA A 159 -8.38 -11.83 42.71
CA ALA A 159 -8.81 -13.18 42.39
C ALA A 159 -9.13 -13.36 40.90
N ASN A 160 -9.79 -12.37 40.27
CA ASN A 160 -10.09 -12.38 38.82
C ASN A 160 -8.80 -12.41 37.95
N ILE A 161 -7.80 -11.60 38.32
CA ILE A 161 -6.49 -11.62 37.67
C ILE A 161 -5.80 -12.98 37.89
N LEU A 162 -5.77 -13.46 39.14
CA LEU A 162 -5.13 -14.73 39.48
C LEU A 162 -5.73 -15.90 38.68
N VAL A 163 -7.07 -16.00 38.63
CA VAL A 163 -7.75 -17.04 37.84
C VAL A 163 -7.38 -16.94 36.36
N SER A 164 -7.38 -15.72 35.79
CA SER A 164 -6.98 -15.52 34.38
C SER A 164 -5.52 -15.92 34.12
N VAL A 165 -4.60 -15.59 35.02
CA VAL A 165 -3.19 -16.00 34.93
C VAL A 165 -3.07 -17.51 35.02
N LEU A 166 -3.76 -18.16 35.97
CA LEU A 166 -3.73 -19.62 36.11
C LEU A 166 -4.29 -20.32 34.87
N LEU A 167 -5.34 -19.79 34.24
CA LEU A 167 -5.86 -20.33 32.98
C LEU A 167 -4.82 -20.23 31.85
N ILE A 168 -4.13 -19.09 31.71
CA ILE A 168 -3.06 -18.93 30.72
C ILE A 168 -1.92 -19.92 30.98
N LEU A 169 -1.49 -20.06 32.25
CA LEU A 169 -0.41 -20.99 32.61
C LEU A 169 -0.82 -22.44 32.37
N LEU A 170 -2.06 -22.82 32.65
CA LEU A 170 -2.59 -24.15 32.37
C LEU A 170 -2.58 -24.43 30.85
N VAL A 171 -3.07 -23.51 30.03
CA VAL A 171 -3.04 -23.66 28.56
C VAL A 171 -1.59 -23.73 28.06
N ALA A 172 -0.70 -22.88 28.57
CA ALA A 172 0.71 -22.94 28.24
C ALA A 172 1.36 -24.27 28.60
N ALA A 173 1.08 -24.81 29.79
CA ALA A 173 1.62 -26.09 30.20
C ALA A 173 1.14 -27.24 29.32
N LEU A 174 -0.11 -27.21 28.85
CA LEU A 174 -0.69 -28.27 28.03
C LEU A 174 -0.34 -28.17 26.55
N PHE A 175 -0.28 -26.95 25.98
CA PHE A 175 -0.27 -26.73 24.54
C PHE A 175 0.86 -25.81 24.05
N TYR A 176 1.91 -25.54 24.85
CA TYR A 176 3.01 -24.65 24.47
C TYR A 176 3.63 -25.03 23.12
N LYS A 177 3.88 -26.33 22.87
CA LYS A 177 4.50 -26.79 21.62
C LYS A 177 3.62 -26.53 20.41
N ASP A 178 2.30 -26.72 20.54
CA ASP A 178 1.32 -26.50 19.48
C ASP A 178 1.22 -25.01 19.12
N TYR A 179 1.12 -24.15 20.13
CA TYR A 179 1.13 -22.71 19.95
C TYR A 179 2.42 -22.22 19.30
N ALA A 180 3.58 -22.69 19.81
CA ALA A 180 4.88 -22.31 19.25
C ALA A 180 5.02 -22.74 17.79
N SER A 181 4.58 -23.95 17.44
CA SER A 181 4.59 -24.46 16.06
C SER A 181 3.63 -23.68 15.18
N LEU A 182 2.38 -23.50 15.61
CA LEU A 182 1.34 -22.83 14.82
C LEU A 182 1.72 -21.38 14.50
N PHE A 183 2.10 -20.60 15.52
CA PHE A 183 2.42 -19.18 15.32
C PHE A 183 3.79 -18.95 14.67
N ARG A 184 4.75 -19.87 14.82
CA ARG A 184 6.01 -19.79 14.09
C ARG A 184 5.82 -20.04 12.60
N ASN A 185 4.96 -21.00 12.25
CA ASN A 185 4.69 -21.36 10.86
C ASN A 185 3.69 -20.41 10.19
N ASN A 186 2.84 -19.72 10.99
CA ASN A 186 1.79 -18.82 10.52
C ASN A 186 1.88 -17.48 11.26
N LYS A 187 2.98 -16.74 11.05
CA LYS A 187 3.28 -15.48 11.76
C LYS A 187 2.18 -14.43 11.59
N GLU A 188 1.43 -14.49 10.48
CA GLU A 188 0.37 -13.54 10.16
C GLU A 188 -0.88 -13.71 11.03
N LEU A 189 -1.10 -14.90 11.61
CA LEU A 189 -2.23 -15.12 12.51
C LEU A 189 -2.24 -14.14 13.68
N VAL A 190 -1.07 -13.85 14.26
CA VAL A 190 -0.97 -12.91 15.39
C VAL A 190 -1.38 -11.49 14.98
N LYS A 191 -1.14 -11.14 13.70
CA LYS A 191 -1.48 -9.81 13.17
C LYS A 191 -2.99 -9.59 12.97
N SER A 192 -3.79 -10.65 13.00
CA SER A 192 -5.25 -10.57 12.95
C SER A 192 -5.92 -10.51 14.31
N LEU A 193 -5.16 -10.68 15.42
CA LEU A 193 -5.69 -10.67 16.78
C LEU A 193 -5.87 -9.23 17.29
N SER A 194 -7.09 -8.77 17.36
CA SER A 194 -7.45 -7.41 17.80
C SER A 194 -7.91 -7.37 19.27
N PRO A 195 -7.65 -6.28 20.02
CA PRO A 195 -6.99 -5.03 19.63
C PRO A 195 -5.46 -5.05 19.80
N SER A 196 -4.89 -6.14 20.32
CA SER A 196 -3.46 -6.23 20.69
C SER A 196 -2.56 -5.89 19.50
N ASN A 197 -2.83 -6.47 18.35
CA ASN A 197 -2.02 -6.20 17.16
C ASN A 197 -2.13 -4.75 16.69
N SER A 198 -3.34 -4.16 16.67
CA SER A 198 -3.53 -2.76 16.29
C SER A 198 -2.74 -1.80 17.20
N ILE A 199 -2.63 -2.12 18.50
CA ILE A 199 -1.81 -1.35 19.45
C ILE A 199 -0.32 -1.50 19.12
N VAL A 200 0.15 -2.73 18.90
CA VAL A 200 1.55 -3.01 18.55
C VAL A 200 1.93 -2.35 17.23
N ALA A 201 1.08 -2.45 16.21
CA ALA A 201 1.27 -1.81 14.91
C ALA A 201 1.35 -0.28 15.02
N SER A 202 0.42 0.33 15.78
CA SER A 202 0.42 1.78 16.02
C SER A 202 1.64 2.25 16.82
N TRP A 203 2.05 1.48 17.82
CA TRP A 203 3.28 1.77 18.57
C TRP A 203 4.52 1.63 17.70
N SER A 204 4.59 0.60 16.87
CA SER A 204 5.66 0.39 15.91
C SER A 204 5.76 1.56 14.94
N TRP A 205 4.62 2.01 14.38
CA TRP A 205 4.56 3.19 13.52
C TRP A 205 5.04 4.45 14.26
N TYR A 206 4.52 4.72 15.45
CA TYR A 206 4.91 5.89 16.25
C TYR A 206 6.39 5.89 16.63
N SER A 207 6.95 4.74 17.00
CA SER A 207 8.37 4.64 17.36
C SER A 207 9.28 4.87 16.16
N HIS A 208 8.84 4.49 14.94
CA HIS A 208 9.56 4.79 13.71
C HIS A 208 9.49 6.27 13.33
N GLN A 209 8.35 6.93 13.56
CA GLN A 209 8.23 8.38 13.37
C GLN A 209 9.17 9.21 14.27
N ARG A 210 9.57 8.69 15.43
CA ARG A 210 10.60 9.33 16.26
C ARG A 210 11.99 9.32 15.65
N LEU A 211 12.28 8.39 14.76
CA LEU A 211 13.50 8.38 13.97
C LEU A 211 13.47 9.45 12.86
N ALA A 212 12.29 10.05 12.62
CA ALA A 212 12.06 11.11 11.65
C ALA A 212 12.81 12.44 11.91
N ASN A 213 13.52 12.57 13.01
CA ASN A 213 14.38 13.71 13.32
C ASN A 213 15.86 13.46 12.98
N LEU A 214 16.17 12.42 12.21
CA LEU A 214 17.53 12.19 11.74
C LEU A 214 17.94 13.29 10.74
N PRO A 215 19.21 13.75 10.76
CA PRO A 215 19.67 14.71 9.77
C PRO A 215 19.62 14.08 8.36
N LEU A 216 19.28 14.90 7.36
CA LEU A 216 19.27 14.48 5.97
C LEU A 216 20.69 14.04 5.54
N VAL A 217 20.78 12.81 5.05
CA VAL A 217 22.01 12.28 4.45
C VAL A 217 22.04 12.68 2.97
N ARG A 218 23.03 13.46 2.58
CA ARG A 218 23.26 13.81 1.19
C ARG A 218 24.01 12.70 0.49
N ILE A 219 23.54 12.35 -0.71
CA ILE A 219 24.19 11.38 -1.59
C ILE A 219 24.43 11.99 -2.97
N GLY A 220 25.40 11.47 -3.72
CA GLY A 220 25.71 11.96 -5.06
C GLY A 220 26.19 13.42 -5.09
N GLU A 221 26.93 13.89 -4.07
CA GLU A 221 27.54 15.22 -4.11
C GLU A 221 28.61 15.37 -5.23
N ASP A 222 29.11 14.24 -5.71
CA ASP A 222 30.02 14.10 -6.86
C ASP A 222 29.29 14.09 -8.20
N ALA A 223 27.94 14.21 -8.22
CA ALA A 223 27.14 14.10 -9.42
C ALA A 223 27.44 15.20 -10.45
N HIS A 224 27.66 14.79 -11.67
CA HIS A 224 27.90 15.69 -12.81
C HIS A 224 27.34 15.06 -14.10
N ARG A 225 27.20 15.89 -15.14
CA ARG A 225 26.78 15.42 -16.47
C ARG A 225 27.95 14.73 -17.15
N SER A 226 27.69 13.60 -17.79
CA SER A 226 28.66 12.95 -18.66
C SER A 226 29.08 13.90 -19.79
N PRO A 227 30.35 13.90 -20.20
CA PRO A 227 30.84 14.75 -21.28
C PRO A 227 30.07 14.54 -22.59
N LEU A 228 29.61 13.30 -22.85
CA LEU A 228 28.82 12.96 -24.02
C LEU A 228 27.51 13.73 -24.07
N MET A 229 26.77 13.75 -22.97
CA MET A 229 25.47 14.42 -22.91
C MET A 229 25.57 15.93 -22.63
N GLN A 230 26.62 16.39 -21.95
CA GLN A 230 26.83 17.80 -21.67
C GLN A 230 27.09 18.62 -22.95
N ASN A 231 27.85 18.06 -23.88
CA ASN A 231 28.28 18.74 -25.10
C ASN A 231 27.23 18.66 -26.24
N GLU A 232 26.14 17.93 -26.01
CA GLU A 232 25.10 17.78 -27.02
C GLU A 232 24.32 19.10 -27.23
N LYS A 233 24.10 19.45 -28.51
CA LYS A 233 23.32 20.63 -28.89
C LYS A 233 21.84 20.45 -28.57
N ARG A 234 21.32 19.24 -28.87
CA ARG A 234 19.92 18.89 -28.57
C ARG A 234 19.86 18.34 -27.14
N LYS A 235 18.98 18.90 -26.35
CA LYS A 235 18.80 18.54 -24.94
C LYS A 235 17.97 17.26 -24.78
N ASN A 236 18.08 16.60 -23.66
CA ASN A 236 17.33 15.40 -23.36
C ASN A 236 16.07 15.72 -22.56
N LEU A 237 14.97 15.04 -22.87
CA LEU A 237 13.74 15.09 -22.12
C LEU A 237 13.28 13.66 -21.81
N THR A 238 13.22 13.33 -20.53
CA THR A 238 12.75 12.03 -20.04
C THR A 238 11.45 12.21 -19.28
N ILE A 239 10.42 11.46 -19.63
CA ILE A 239 9.21 11.32 -18.80
C ILE A 239 9.29 9.99 -18.07
N LEU A 240 9.11 10.04 -16.74
CA LEU A 240 8.88 8.86 -15.90
C LEU A 240 7.42 8.87 -15.48
N ILE A 241 6.67 7.82 -15.81
CA ILE A 241 5.32 7.62 -15.28
C ILE A 241 5.42 6.61 -14.14
N VAL A 242 5.14 7.06 -12.93
CA VAL A 242 4.93 6.19 -11.78
C VAL A 242 3.48 5.73 -11.82
N GLY A 243 3.30 4.47 -12.25
CA GLY A 243 1.99 3.82 -12.29
C GLY A 243 1.54 3.41 -10.89
N GLU A 244 0.23 3.28 -10.72
CA GLU A 244 -0.39 2.89 -9.46
C GLU A 244 -1.19 1.61 -9.65
N THR A 245 -0.94 0.62 -8.79
CA THR A 245 -1.76 -0.60 -8.64
C THR A 245 -1.90 -1.41 -9.95
N SER A 246 -0.93 -1.36 -10.87
CA SER A 246 -1.01 -2.10 -12.13
C SER A 246 -0.40 -3.49 -12.02
N ARG A 247 -1.17 -4.52 -12.37
CA ARG A 247 -0.75 -5.94 -12.37
C ARG A 247 -0.08 -6.29 -13.70
N ALA A 248 1.12 -6.85 -13.65
CA ALA A 248 1.81 -7.32 -14.88
C ALA A 248 1.00 -8.37 -15.64
N GLU A 249 0.32 -9.27 -14.93
CA GLU A 249 -0.44 -10.37 -15.53
C GLU A 249 -1.68 -9.94 -16.33
N ASN A 250 -2.20 -8.72 -16.12
CA ASN A 250 -3.34 -8.17 -16.87
C ASN A 250 -2.91 -7.30 -18.06
N PHE A 251 -1.62 -7.17 -18.35
CA PHE A 251 -1.12 -6.46 -19.53
C PHE A 251 -1.11 -7.38 -20.75
N SER A 252 -1.74 -6.96 -21.86
CA SER A 252 -1.70 -7.70 -23.12
C SER A 252 -0.28 -7.79 -23.70
N LEU A 253 0.59 -6.82 -23.39
CA LEU A 253 2.03 -6.88 -23.71
C LEU A 253 2.75 -8.02 -22.96
N ASN A 254 2.17 -8.53 -21.88
CA ASN A 254 2.66 -9.69 -21.12
C ASN A 254 1.98 -11.01 -21.54
N GLY A 255 1.26 -11.03 -22.64
CA GLY A 255 0.54 -12.21 -23.10
C GLY A 255 -0.86 -12.41 -22.50
N TYR A 256 -1.40 -11.42 -21.78
CA TYR A 256 -2.78 -11.46 -21.33
C TYR A 256 -3.73 -11.52 -22.52
N PRO A 257 -4.76 -12.41 -22.51
CA PRO A 257 -5.57 -12.67 -23.70
C PRO A 257 -6.53 -11.52 -24.08
N ARG A 258 -6.72 -10.54 -23.20
CA ARG A 258 -7.52 -9.35 -23.47
C ARG A 258 -6.64 -8.20 -23.90
N GLU A 259 -7.09 -7.43 -24.88
CA GLU A 259 -6.37 -6.26 -25.37
C GLU A 259 -6.46 -5.08 -24.40
N THR A 260 -5.65 -5.07 -23.38
CA THR A 260 -5.54 -3.98 -22.40
C THR A 260 -4.53 -2.90 -22.81
N ASN A 261 -3.59 -3.20 -23.73
CA ASN A 261 -2.57 -2.25 -24.19
C ASN A 261 -2.51 -2.12 -25.73
N PRO A 262 -3.64 -1.81 -26.43
CA PRO A 262 -3.69 -1.79 -27.89
C PRO A 262 -2.91 -0.64 -28.53
N ARG A 263 -2.65 0.47 -27.82
CA ARG A 263 -1.87 1.61 -28.30
C ARG A 263 -0.39 1.35 -28.15
N LEU A 264 0.05 0.99 -26.95
CA LEU A 264 1.45 0.69 -26.65
C LEU A 264 2.02 -0.45 -27.48
N ALA A 265 1.18 -1.40 -27.90
CA ALA A 265 1.57 -2.44 -28.85
C ALA A 265 2.04 -1.88 -30.22
N LYS A 266 1.67 -0.63 -30.55
CA LYS A 266 2.06 0.06 -31.80
C LYS A 266 3.22 1.04 -31.61
N ASP A 267 3.56 1.40 -30.37
CA ASP A 267 4.55 2.44 -30.05
C ASP A 267 6.00 1.92 -30.00
N ASN A 268 6.22 0.66 -30.36
CA ASN A 268 7.56 0.04 -30.33
C ASN A 268 8.24 0.16 -28.95
N VAL A 269 7.47 -0.04 -27.88
CA VAL A 269 7.97 -0.05 -26.50
C VAL A 269 8.72 -1.35 -26.20
N VAL A 270 9.71 -1.28 -25.31
CA VAL A 270 10.32 -2.46 -24.69
C VAL A 270 9.57 -2.76 -23.41
N TYR A 271 8.89 -3.90 -23.34
CA TYR A 271 8.16 -4.36 -22.17
C TYR A 271 8.97 -5.40 -21.39
N PHE A 272 9.03 -5.24 -20.06
CA PHE A 272 9.79 -6.10 -19.14
C PHE A 272 8.81 -6.97 -18.33
N PRO A 273 8.55 -8.22 -18.75
CA PRO A 273 7.49 -9.07 -18.17
C PRO A 273 7.77 -9.52 -16.73
N ASN A 274 9.04 -9.60 -16.34
CA ASN A 274 9.49 -10.13 -15.06
C ASN A 274 10.05 -9.02 -14.16
N THR A 275 9.20 -8.08 -13.76
CA THR A 275 9.60 -6.95 -12.92
C THR A 275 8.92 -7.02 -11.55
N ALA A 276 9.72 -7.05 -10.48
CA ALA A 276 9.23 -7.09 -9.10
C ALA A 276 9.15 -5.69 -8.49
N SER A 277 8.09 -5.42 -7.73
CA SER A 277 7.98 -4.21 -6.92
C SER A 277 8.83 -4.29 -5.64
N CYS A 278 9.18 -3.15 -5.08
CA CYS A 278 9.86 -3.06 -3.79
C CYS A 278 8.91 -3.34 -2.62
N GLY A 279 7.68 -2.92 -2.75
CA GLY A 279 6.62 -3.10 -1.75
C GLY A 279 5.30 -3.53 -2.38
N THR A 280 4.29 -3.63 -1.57
CA THR A 280 2.91 -3.96 -1.94
C THR A 280 1.95 -2.79 -1.65
N ALA A 281 2.49 -1.62 -1.35
CA ALA A 281 1.77 -0.39 -1.08
C ALA A 281 2.61 0.81 -1.50
N THR A 282 1.96 1.87 -1.96
CA THR A 282 2.57 3.11 -2.44
C THR A 282 3.52 3.74 -1.43
N ALA A 283 3.13 3.75 -0.14
CA ALA A 283 3.95 4.29 0.96
C ALA A 283 5.32 3.60 1.12
N VAL A 284 5.48 2.36 0.63
CA VAL A 284 6.74 1.61 0.66
C VAL A 284 7.42 1.66 -0.71
N SER A 285 6.68 1.37 -1.78
CA SER A 285 7.25 1.21 -3.11
C SER A 285 7.79 2.51 -3.71
N VAL A 286 7.05 3.62 -3.57
CA VAL A 286 7.47 4.89 -4.18
C VAL A 286 8.79 5.38 -3.58
N PRO A 287 8.95 5.57 -2.25
CA PRO A 287 10.24 6.00 -1.72
C PRO A 287 11.36 4.98 -1.97
N CYS A 288 11.04 3.68 -2.02
CA CYS A 288 12.03 2.65 -2.31
C CYS A 288 12.58 2.74 -3.74
N MET A 289 11.73 2.88 -4.76
CA MET A 289 12.17 2.89 -6.16
C MET A 289 13.04 4.11 -6.51
N PHE A 290 12.96 5.21 -5.73
CA PHE A 290 13.80 6.39 -5.90
C PHE A 290 15.05 6.40 -5.00
N SER A 291 15.18 5.40 -4.10
CA SER A 291 16.32 5.22 -3.19
C SER A 291 17.47 4.47 -3.89
N ASP A 292 18.70 4.68 -3.43
CA ASP A 292 19.87 3.87 -3.78
C ASP A 292 19.94 2.53 -3.02
N MET A 293 19.01 2.32 -2.07
CA MET A 293 18.93 1.09 -1.29
C MET A 293 18.10 0.04 -2.02
N PRO A 294 18.68 -1.12 -2.41
CA PRO A 294 17.89 -2.20 -2.98
C PRO A 294 16.90 -2.76 -1.97
N ARG A 295 15.80 -3.32 -2.47
CA ARG A 295 14.69 -3.84 -1.65
C ARG A 295 15.15 -4.72 -0.48
N GLU A 296 16.13 -5.60 -0.69
CA GLU A 296 16.63 -6.51 0.37
C GLU A 296 17.26 -5.79 1.56
N HIS A 297 17.76 -4.59 1.32
CA HIS A 297 18.42 -3.74 2.32
C HIS A 297 17.67 -2.44 2.57
N TYR A 298 16.48 -2.29 1.96
CA TYR A 298 15.67 -1.09 2.12
C TYR A 298 15.24 -0.89 3.56
N LYS A 299 15.55 0.28 4.08
CA LYS A 299 15.15 0.74 5.41
C LYS A 299 14.42 2.06 5.26
N GLU A 300 13.11 1.99 5.44
CA GLU A 300 12.22 3.15 5.30
C GLU A 300 12.68 4.36 6.09
N GLU A 301 13.15 4.13 7.32
CA GLU A 301 13.62 5.20 8.20
C GLU A 301 14.86 5.92 7.64
N LEU A 302 15.74 5.21 6.96
CA LEU A 302 16.91 5.81 6.31
C LEU A 302 16.51 6.49 5.00
N ALA A 303 15.66 5.87 4.20
CA ALA A 303 15.21 6.41 2.92
C ALA A 303 14.49 7.76 3.08
N GLN A 304 13.68 7.92 4.14
CA GLN A 304 13.04 9.19 4.46
C GLN A 304 14.02 10.31 4.85
N HIS A 305 15.24 9.95 5.27
CA HIS A 305 16.30 10.88 5.69
C HIS A 305 17.51 10.88 4.77
N GLN A 306 17.38 10.35 3.58
CA GLN A 306 18.40 10.33 2.56
C GLN A 306 17.87 10.92 1.26
N GLU A 307 18.72 11.60 0.53
CA GLU A 307 18.42 12.06 -0.82
C GLU A 307 18.17 10.86 -1.76
N GLY A 308 17.30 11.05 -2.75
CA GLY A 308 17.01 10.06 -3.78
C GLY A 308 17.60 10.43 -5.14
N VAL A 309 17.31 9.63 -6.15
CA VAL A 309 17.84 9.82 -7.51
C VAL A 309 17.45 11.18 -8.12
N LEU A 310 16.26 11.71 -7.81
CA LEU A 310 15.81 13.00 -8.34
C LEU A 310 16.64 14.17 -7.78
N ASP A 311 17.05 14.11 -6.51
CA ASP A 311 17.96 15.09 -5.89
C ASP A 311 19.31 15.12 -6.61
N ILE A 312 19.83 13.93 -6.95
CA ILE A 312 21.11 13.76 -7.66
C ILE A 312 21.01 14.32 -9.09
N ILE A 313 19.94 13.99 -9.79
CA ILE A 313 19.67 14.47 -11.16
C ILE A 313 19.57 16.00 -11.18
N GLN A 314 18.82 16.58 -10.25
CA GLN A 314 18.69 18.05 -10.13
C GLN A 314 20.03 18.70 -9.79
N ARG A 315 20.85 18.10 -8.91
CA ARG A 315 22.20 18.58 -8.56
C ARG A 315 23.14 18.59 -9.75
N ALA A 316 23.00 17.63 -10.66
CA ALA A 316 23.76 17.59 -11.91
C ALA A 316 23.33 18.66 -12.94
N GLY A 317 22.36 19.54 -12.61
CA GLY A 317 21.91 20.65 -13.45
C GLY A 317 20.79 20.29 -14.43
N ILE A 318 20.07 19.20 -14.20
CA ILE A 318 18.91 18.80 -14.98
C ILE A 318 17.64 19.32 -14.30
N ASN A 319 16.71 19.89 -15.07
CA ASN A 319 15.44 20.35 -14.53
C ASN A 319 14.58 19.13 -14.17
N VAL A 320 14.02 19.14 -12.96
CA VAL A 320 13.11 18.09 -12.49
C VAL A 320 11.75 18.70 -12.20
N LEU A 321 10.68 18.04 -12.60
CA LEU A 321 9.30 18.38 -12.25
C LEU A 321 8.55 17.13 -11.88
N TRP A 322 7.82 17.15 -10.74
CA TRP A 322 6.90 16.09 -10.34
C TRP A 322 5.46 16.60 -10.38
N ASN A 323 4.62 15.98 -11.21
CA ASN A 323 3.17 16.17 -11.19
C ASN A 323 2.50 15.01 -10.47
N ASP A 324 1.70 15.33 -9.44
CA ASP A 324 1.08 14.35 -8.56
C ASP A 324 -0.44 14.31 -8.70
N ASN A 325 -0.98 13.13 -9.00
CA ASN A 325 -2.41 12.81 -8.95
C ASN A 325 -2.73 11.68 -7.95
N ASN A 326 -1.80 11.36 -7.02
CA ASN A 326 -1.89 10.18 -6.15
C ASN A 326 -1.76 10.51 -4.64
N GLY A 327 -2.13 11.71 -4.22
CA GLY A 327 -2.08 12.06 -2.79
C GLY A 327 -0.67 12.23 -2.22
N GLY A 328 0.30 12.60 -3.05
CA GLY A 328 1.67 12.95 -2.67
C GLY A 328 2.73 11.90 -3.02
N CYS A 329 3.97 12.33 -3.06
CA CYS A 329 5.12 11.53 -3.52
C CYS A 329 5.81 10.71 -2.42
N LYS A 330 5.25 10.63 -1.24
CA LYS A 330 5.78 9.87 -0.10
C LYS A 330 7.26 10.17 0.22
N GLY A 331 7.67 11.43 0.07
CA GLY A 331 9.04 11.91 0.32
C GLY A 331 9.95 11.94 -0.90
N ALA A 332 9.63 11.24 -1.98
CA ALA A 332 10.49 11.14 -3.16
C ALA A 332 10.67 12.47 -3.92
N CYS A 333 9.73 13.40 -3.82
CA CYS A 333 9.78 14.70 -4.51
C CYS A 333 9.92 15.92 -3.60
N ASP A 334 10.07 15.74 -2.29
CA ASP A 334 10.02 16.84 -1.31
C ASP A 334 11.07 17.93 -1.55
N ARG A 335 12.16 17.59 -2.24
CA ARG A 335 13.31 18.47 -2.47
C ARG A 335 13.48 18.92 -3.92
N VAL A 336 12.53 18.52 -4.79
CA VAL A 336 12.47 18.93 -6.21
C VAL A 336 11.18 19.70 -6.49
N PRO A 337 11.12 20.51 -7.56
CA PRO A 337 9.89 21.15 -7.99
C PRO A 337 8.76 20.13 -8.19
N HIS A 338 7.66 20.32 -7.48
CA HIS A 338 6.51 19.42 -7.56
C HIS A 338 5.18 20.18 -7.43
N GLN A 339 4.12 19.62 -7.97
CA GLN A 339 2.76 20.16 -7.85
C GLN A 339 1.72 19.06 -7.70
N ASN A 340 0.74 19.29 -6.83
CA ASN A 340 -0.45 18.45 -6.72
C ASN A 340 -1.48 18.94 -7.74
N VAL A 341 -1.60 18.24 -8.87
CA VAL A 341 -2.52 18.62 -9.95
C VAL A 341 -3.97 18.28 -9.62
N THR A 342 -4.24 17.36 -8.70
CA THR A 342 -5.59 17.08 -8.19
C THR A 342 -6.23 18.34 -7.58
N ALA A 343 -5.42 19.18 -6.93
CA ALA A 343 -5.89 20.43 -6.32
C ALA A 343 -6.44 21.44 -7.34
N LEU A 344 -6.11 21.30 -8.64
CA LEU A 344 -6.65 22.14 -9.70
C LEU A 344 -8.16 21.92 -9.92
N ASN A 345 -8.66 20.75 -9.56
CA ASN A 345 -10.07 20.36 -9.63
C ASN A 345 -10.73 20.72 -10.98
N LEU A 346 -10.07 20.34 -12.08
CA LEU A 346 -10.47 20.73 -13.43
C LEU A 346 -11.84 20.17 -13.80
N PRO A 347 -12.77 21.00 -14.29
CA PRO A 347 -14.09 20.55 -14.73
C PRO A 347 -14.00 19.45 -15.81
N GLY A 348 -14.78 18.37 -15.63
CA GLY A 348 -14.80 17.22 -16.55
C GLY A 348 -13.65 16.23 -16.38
N GLN A 349 -12.61 16.58 -15.62
CA GLN A 349 -11.52 15.68 -15.29
C GLN A 349 -11.52 15.25 -13.82
N CYS A 350 -12.12 16.02 -12.93
CA CYS A 350 -12.15 15.76 -11.50
C CYS A 350 -13.59 15.60 -10.98
N ILE A 351 -13.82 14.61 -10.12
CA ILE A 351 -15.10 14.29 -9.48
C ILE A 351 -14.83 13.96 -8.01
N ASN A 352 -15.50 14.68 -7.10
CA ASN A 352 -15.42 14.44 -5.65
C ASN A 352 -14.00 14.45 -5.06
N GLY A 353 -13.09 15.25 -5.62
CA GLY A 353 -11.71 15.37 -5.13
C GLY A 353 -10.74 14.31 -5.67
N GLU A 354 -11.18 13.47 -6.59
CA GLU A 354 -10.34 12.56 -7.38
C GLU A 354 -10.36 12.96 -8.85
N CYS A 355 -9.25 12.83 -9.56
CA CYS A 355 -9.16 13.22 -10.96
C CYS A 355 -8.69 12.05 -11.83
N TYR A 356 -9.14 12.04 -13.08
CA TYR A 356 -8.55 11.18 -14.10
C TYR A 356 -7.10 11.58 -14.38
N ASP A 357 -6.24 10.62 -14.69
CA ASP A 357 -4.79 10.86 -14.88
C ASP A 357 -4.45 11.83 -16.04
N GLU A 358 -5.40 12.13 -16.88
CA GLU A 358 -5.23 13.15 -17.92
C GLU A 358 -4.92 14.55 -17.35
N VAL A 359 -5.31 14.81 -16.09
CA VAL A 359 -4.98 16.05 -15.36
C VAL A 359 -3.48 16.28 -15.23
N LEU A 360 -2.66 15.21 -15.23
CA LEU A 360 -1.20 15.26 -15.14
C LEU A 360 -0.54 16.04 -16.29
N PHE A 361 -1.24 16.16 -17.43
CA PHE A 361 -0.74 16.86 -18.60
C PHE A 361 -1.10 18.35 -18.61
N HIS A 362 -1.87 18.82 -17.62
CA HIS A 362 -2.25 20.24 -17.56
C HIS A 362 -1.02 21.15 -17.39
N GLY A 363 -0.86 22.11 -18.30
CA GLY A 363 0.28 23.03 -18.32
C GLY A 363 1.62 22.42 -18.73
N LEU A 364 1.66 21.10 -19.02
CA LEU A 364 2.91 20.39 -19.29
C LEU A 364 3.54 20.78 -20.62
N GLU A 365 2.73 21.00 -21.64
CA GLU A 365 3.21 21.50 -22.96
C GLU A 365 3.87 22.87 -22.84
N GLU A 366 3.26 23.80 -22.10
CA GLU A 366 3.85 25.11 -21.83
C GLU A 366 5.16 24.99 -21.05
N TYR A 367 5.21 24.13 -20.04
CA TYR A 367 6.43 23.85 -19.29
C TYR A 367 7.56 23.35 -20.21
N ILE A 368 7.28 22.36 -21.06
CA ILE A 368 8.28 21.79 -22.00
C ILE A 368 8.75 22.85 -23.02
N ASN A 369 7.83 23.66 -23.53
CA ASN A 369 8.17 24.73 -24.47
C ASN A 369 9.11 25.77 -23.87
N ASN A 370 8.98 26.05 -22.59
CA ASN A 370 9.82 27.01 -21.85
C ASN A 370 11.07 26.41 -21.24
N LEU A 371 11.26 25.09 -21.34
CA LEU A 371 12.37 24.39 -20.70
C LEU A 371 13.73 24.78 -21.35
N GLN A 372 14.63 25.27 -20.50
CA GLN A 372 15.98 25.69 -20.89
C GLN A 372 17.02 24.63 -20.45
N GLY A 373 17.20 23.57 -21.19
CA GLY A 373 18.15 22.52 -20.85
C GLY A 373 17.49 21.14 -20.81
N ASP A 374 18.17 20.20 -20.19
CA ASP A 374 17.64 18.84 -20.05
C ASP A 374 16.55 18.81 -18.98
N GLY A 375 15.60 17.87 -19.12
CA GLY A 375 14.49 17.72 -18.21
C GLY A 375 14.15 16.29 -17.88
N VAL A 376 13.72 16.09 -16.63
CA VAL A 376 13.04 14.88 -16.14
C VAL A 376 11.70 15.30 -15.58
N ILE A 377 10.63 14.72 -16.11
CA ILE A 377 9.27 14.97 -15.68
C ILE A 377 8.71 13.67 -15.11
N VAL A 378 8.27 13.69 -13.86
CA VAL A 378 7.62 12.55 -13.22
C VAL A 378 6.13 12.79 -13.19
N LEU A 379 5.35 11.84 -13.71
CA LEU A 379 3.89 11.82 -13.69
C LEU A 379 3.44 10.71 -12.75
N HIS A 380 2.95 11.06 -11.57
CA HIS A 380 2.48 10.11 -10.56
C HIS A 380 0.98 9.93 -10.68
N THR A 381 0.57 8.78 -11.19
CA THR A 381 -0.83 8.48 -11.55
C THR A 381 -1.63 7.97 -10.36
N ILE A 382 -2.97 8.15 -10.41
CA ILE A 382 -3.91 7.41 -9.57
C ILE A 382 -4.18 6.00 -10.14
N GLY A 383 -3.91 5.79 -11.41
CA GLY A 383 -3.89 4.52 -12.11
C GLY A 383 -5.10 3.64 -11.86
N SER A 384 -4.81 2.41 -11.37
CA SER A 384 -5.84 1.39 -11.11
C SER A 384 -6.21 1.26 -9.63
N HIS A 385 -6.08 2.35 -8.85
CA HIS A 385 -6.29 2.33 -7.39
C HIS A 385 -7.73 1.95 -7.00
N GLY A 386 -7.87 0.89 -6.19
CA GLY A 386 -9.15 0.39 -5.66
C GLY A 386 -9.63 1.12 -4.39
N PRO A 387 -10.84 0.80 -3.93
CA PRO A 387 -11.81 -0.15 -4.48
C PRO A 387 -12.69 0.42 -5.59
N THR A 388 -12.62 1.71 -5.88
CA THR A 388 -13.49 2.40 -6.84
C THR A 388 -12.93 2.37 -8.26
N TYR A 389 -12.54 1.19 -8.75
CA TYR A 389 -11.94 1.03 -10.08
C TYR A 389 -12.76 1.67 -11.20
N TYR A 390 -14.10 1.64 -11.10
CA TYR A 390 -15.02 2.23 -12.09
C TYR A 390 -14.90 3.76 -12.20
N ASN A 391 -14.31 4.43 -11.22
CA ASN A 391 -14.02 5.87 -11.22
C ASN A 391 -12.63 6.21 -11.78
N ARG A 392 -11.79 5.22 -12.11
CA ARG A 392 -10.40 5.44 -12.54
C ARG A 392 -10.26 5.72 -14.04
N TYR A 393 -11.33 5.60 -14.81
CA TYR A 393 -11.33 5.85 -16.25
C TYR A 393 -12.59 6.58 -16.70
N PRO A 394 -12.48 7.49 -17.70
CA PRO A 394 -13.64 8.10 -18.33
C PRO A 394 -14.52 7.06 -19.05
N PRO A 395 -15.83 7.31 -19.24
CA PRO A 395 -16.79 6.36 -19.83
C PRO A 395 -16.38 5.77 -21.18
N GLN A 396 -15.65 6.53 -22.03
CA GLN A 396 -15.19 6.05 -23.34
C GLN A 396 -14.16 4.92 -23.26
N PHE A 397 -13.56 4.68 -22.10
CA PHE A 397 -12.62 3.58 -21.85
C PHE A 397 -13.27 2.33 -21.24
N ARG A 398 -14.59 2.32 -21.07
CA ARG A 398 -15.38 1.16 -20.63
C ARG A 398 -15.51 0.15 -21.78
N LYS A 399 -14.43 -0.57 -22.06
CA LYS A 399 -14.34 -1.56 -23.13
C LYS A 399 -14.92 -2.92 -22.73
N PHE A 400 -14.64 -3.36 -21.52
CA PHE A 400 -15.08 -4.66 -20.99
C PHE A 400 -16.29 -4.50 -20.08
N THR A 401 -17.34 -5.29 -20.34
CA THR A 401 -18.62 -5.25 -19.61
C THR A 401 -19.16 -6.67 -19.39
N PRO A 402 -20.01 -6.90 -18.36
CA PRO A 402 -20.53 -5.95 -17.38
C PRO A 402 -19.45 -5.50 -16.37
N THR A 403 -19.65 -4.34 -15.73
CA THR A 403 -18.71 -3.75 -14.76
C THR A 403 -19.21 -3.83 -13.32
N CYS A 404 -18.29 -3.71 -12.39
CA CYS A 404 -18.51 -3.62 -10.95
C CYS A 404 -18.55 -2.13 -10.56
N ASP A 405 -19.71 -1.49 -10.64
CA ASP A 405 -19.90 -0.06 -10.40
C ASP A 405 -20.23 0.23 -8.92
N THR A 406 -19.48 -0.39 -8.00
CA THR A 406 -19.60 -0.20 -6.55
C THR A 406 -18.23 -0.31 -5.89
N ASN A 407 -18.09 0.32 -4.73
CA ASN A 407 -16.93 0.15 -3.85
C ASN A 407 -17.00 -1.11 -2.97
N GLU A 408 -18.14 -1.79 -2.94
CA GLU A 408 -18.31 -3.12 -2.30
C GLU A 408 -17.89 -4.24 -3.28
N ILE A 409 -16.63 -4.20 -3.73
CA ILE A 409 -16.08 -5.05 -4.79
C ILE A 409 -16.27 -6.56 -4.54
N GLN A 410 -16.32 -6.98 -3.26
CA GLN A 410 -16.57 -8.36 -2.86
C GLN A 410 -18.01 -8.82 -3.17
N THR A 411 -18.93 -7.92 -3.50
CA THR A 411 -20.32 -8.25 -3.88
C THR A 411 -20.49 -8.48 -5.37
N CYS A 412 -19.51 -8.07 -6.17
CA CYS A 412 -19.51 -8.26 -7.62
C CYS A 412 -19.08 -9.69 -7.98
N SER A 413 -19.51 -10.14 -9.16
CA SER A 413 -18.91 -11.34 -9.73
C SER A 413 -17.44 -11.12 -10.09
N LYS A 414 -16.66 -12.21 -10.15
CA LYS A 414 -15.25 -12.14 -10.56
C LYS A 414 -15.12 -11.49 -11.95
N GLU A 415 -16.03 -11.81 -12.87
CA GLU A 415 -16.05 -11.24 -14.21
C GLU A 415 -16.24 -9.72 -14.18
N GLN A 416 -17.25 -9.24 -13.43
CA GLN A 416 -17.50 -7.79 -13.29
C GLN A 416 -16.30 -7.05 -12.72
N LEU A 417 -15.66 -7.61 -11.69
CA LEU A 417 -14.51 -7.00 -11.06
C LEU A 417 -13.31 -6.93 -12.00
N VAL A 418 -12.99 -8.04 -12.68
CA VAL A 418 -11.89 -8.10 -13.66
C VAL A 418 -12.18 -7.20 -14.85
N ASN A 419 -13.41 -7.14 -15.37
CA ASN A 419 -13.79 -6.24 -16.46
C ASN A 419 -13.54 -4.77 -16.07
N THR A 420 -13.94 -4.39 -14.86
CA THR A 420 -13.76 -3.02 -14.37
C THR A 420 -12.28 -2.68 -14.21
N TYR A 421 -11.51 -3.60 -13.64
CA TYR A 421 -10.06 -3.45 -13.48
C TYR A 421 -9.34 -3.37 -14.85
N ASP A 422 -9.66 -4.25 -15.79
CA ASP A 422 -9.07 -4.23 -17.14
C ASP A 422 -9.36 -2.93 -17.88
N ASN A 423 -10.52 -2.31 -17.66
CA ASN A 423 -10.83 -0.99 -18.22
C ASN A 423 -9.89 0.11 -17.67
N THR A 424 -9.44 0.01 -16.41
CA THR A 424 -8.42 0.94 -15.89
C THR A 424 -7.12 0.81 -16.65
N LEU A 425 -6.73 -0.42 -17.02
CA LEU A 425 -5.49 -0.67 -17.79
C LEU A 425 -5.60 -0.17 -19.24
N VAL A 426 -6.78 -0.24 -19.85
CA VAL A 426 -7.03 0.41 -21.17
C VAL A 426 -6.84 1.93 -21.07
N TYR A 427 -7.19 2.52 -19.94
CA TYR A 427 -6.96 3.95 -19.72
C TYR A 427 -5.49 4.25 -19.41
N VAL A 428 -4.79 3.40 -18.64
CA VAL A 428 -3.33 3.49 -18.45
C VAL A 428 -2.59 3.42 -19.79
N ASP A 429 -2.99 2.52 -20.69
CA ASP A 429 -2.47 2.42 -22.07
C ASP A 429 -2.60 3.77 -22.82
N TYR A 430 -3.76 4.42 -22.71
CA TYR A 430 -4.00 5.75 -23.29
C TYR A 430 -3.10 6.84 -22.66
N ILE A 431 -2.94 6.85 -21.35
CA ILE A 431 -2.13 7.84 -20.64
C ILE A 431 -0.66 7.74 -21.02
N VAL A 432 -0.13 6.51 -21.11
CA VAL A 432 1.27 6.29 -21.51
C VAL A 432 1.48 6.63 -22.98
N ASP A 433 0.58 6.22 -23.88
CA ASP A 433 0.58 6.60 -25.30
C ASP A 433 0.53 8.13 -25.47
N LYS A 434 -0.32 8.82 -24.72
CA LYS A 434 -0.40 10.30 -24.74
C LYS A 434 0.94 10.95 -24.35
N ALA A 435 1.63 10.41 -23.35
CA ALA A 435 2.97 10.90 -22.96
C ALA A 435 4.02 10.63 -24.06
N ILE A 436 3.98 9.46 -24.70
CA ILE A 436 4.84 9.14 -25.84
C ILE A 436 4.58 10.11 -27.00
N ASN A 437 3.32 10.39 -27.31
CA ASN A 437 2.97 11.32 -28.39
C ASN A 437 3.40 12.75 -28.07
N LEU A 438 3.23 13.22 -26.82
CA LEU A 438 3.80 14.50 -26.37
C LEU A 438 5.32 14.55 -26.58
N LEU A 439 6.04 13.50 -26.24
CA LEU A 439 7.49 13.42 -26.49
C LEU A 439 7.84 13.41 -27.99
N LYS A 440 7.04 12.75 -28.83
CA LYS A 440 7.22 12.75 -30.29
C LYS A 440 7.05 14.14 -30.88
N GLU A 441 6.11 14.95 -30.37
CA GLU A 441 5.87 16.33 -30.81
C GLU A 441 7.02 17.29 -30.52
N HIS A 442 7.86 16.97 -29.51
CA HIS A 442 9.01 17.79 -29.11
C HIS A 442 10.37 17.26 -29.55
N GLN A 443 10.43 16.31 -30.48
CA GLN A 443 11.69 15.75 -31.00
C GLN A 443 12.53 16.72 -31.85
N ASP A 444 11.97 17.83 -32.28
CA ASP A 444 12.71 18.93 -32.90
C ASP A 444 13.68 19.60 -31.91
N LYS A 445 13.30 19.72 -30.64
CA LYS A 445 14.08 20.36 -29.56
C LYS A 445 14.86 19.36 -28.70
N PHE A 446 14.27 18.17 -28.47
CA PHE A 446 14.77 17.21 -27.48
C PHE A 446 15.03 15.84 -28.09
N THR A 447 16.01 15.17 -27.53
CA THR A 447 16.19 13.72 -27.60
C THR A 447 15.36 13.11 -26.48
N THR A 448 14.39 12.25 -26.79
CA THR A 448 13.31 11.91 -25.87
C THR A 448 13.29 10.46 -25.44
N SER A 449 12.90 10.22 -24.19
CA SER A 449 12.72 8.88 -23.61
C SER A 449 11.57 8.85 -22.61
N LEU A 450 10.97 7.66 -22.40
CA LEU A 450 9.92 7.44 -21.41
C LEU A 450 10.16 6.13 -20.68
N VAL A 451 9.97 6.13 -19.38
CA VAL A 451 9.84 4.95 -18.53
C VAL A 451 8.45 4.94 -17.90
N TYR A 452 7.78 3.81 -17.91
CA TYR A 452 6.62 3.53 -17.08
C TYR A 452 6.95 2.39 -16.12
N LEU A 453 6.65 2.57 -14.85
CA LEU A 453 6.85 1.55 -13.82
C LEU A 453 5.74 1.69 -12.77
N SER A 454 4.93 0.63 -12.58
CA SER A 454 3.95 0.63 -11.50
C SER A 454 4.61 0.44 -10.15
N ASP A 455 4.04 1.05 -9.13
CA ASP A 455 4.54 0.98 -7.76
C ASP A 455 4.29 -0.40 -7.12
N HIS A 456 3.10 -0.96 -7.29
CA HIS A 456 2.74 -2.33 -6.89
C HIS A 456 1.60 -2.86 -7.77
N GLY A 457 1.22 -4.12 -7.56
CA GLY A 457 0.06 -4.73 -8.18
C GLY A 457 -1.16 -4.74 -7.26
N GLU A 458 -2.12 -5.63 -7.53
CA GLU A 458 -3.44 -5.67 -6.89
C GLU A 458 -3.97 -7.10 -6.76
N SER A 459 -4.78 -7.37 -5.74
CA SER A 459 -5.57 -8.61 -5.61
C SER A 459 -7.03 -8.33 -5.95
N LEU A 460 -7.62 -9.15 -6.80
CA LEU A 460 -8.99 -9.03 -7.29
C LEU A 460 -9.89 -10.16 -6.77
N GLY A 461 -9.69 -10.60 -5.52
CA GLY A 461 -10.48 -11.64 -4.86
C GLY A 461 -9.87 -13.03 -4.94
N GLU A 462 -8.64 -13.19 -5.43
CA GLU A 462 -7.91 -14.45 -5.40
C GLU A 462 -7.73 -14.91 -3.94
N ASN A 463 -8.17 -16.13 -3.64
CA ASN A 463 -8.19 -16.69 -2.28
C ASN A 463 -8.91 -15.81 -1.24
N GLY A 464 -9.87 -14.99 -1.66
CA GLY A 464 -10.59 -14.05 -0.79
C GLY A 464 -9.80 -12.82 -0.39
N ILE A 465 -8.67 -12.55 -1.06
CA ILE A 465 -7.83 -11.37 -0.85
C ILE A 465 -8.20 -10.31 -1.89
N TYR A 466 -8.42 -9.10 -1.44
CA TYR A 466 -8.74 -7.95 -2.26
C TYR A 466 -7.77 -6.81 -1.95
N LEU A 467 -7.61 -5.90 -2.92
CA LEU A 467 -6.73 -4.73 -2.78
C LEU A 467 -5.26 -5.14 -2.63
N HIS A 468 -4.47 -4.31 -1.98
CA HIS A 468 -3.02 -4.44 -1.84
C HIS A 468 -2.58 -4.23 -0.38
N GLY A 469 -1.27 -4.17 -0.13
CA GLY A 469 -0.72 -3.85 1.20
C GLY A 469 -0.51 -5.08 2.10
N LEU A 470 -0.55 -6.29 1.56
CA LEU A 470 -0.10 -7.45 2.34
C LEU A 470 1.42 -7.39 2.57
N PRO A 471 1.89 -7.88 3.72
CA PRO A 471 3.34 -8.02 3.95
C PRO A 471 4.00 -8.76 2.79
N TYR A 472 5.07 -8.20 2.24
CA TYR A 472 5.70 -8.67 1.01
C TYR A 472 6.02 -10.18 0.99
N ALA A 473 6.42 -10.73 2.15
CA ALA A 473 6.78 -12.14 2.28
C ALA A 473 5.61 -13.11 2.03
N ILE A 474 4.38 -12.67 2.21
CA ILE A 474 3.15 -13.48 2.05
C ILE A 474 2.23 -12.95 0.96
N ALA A 475 2.54 -11.79 0.40
CA ALA A 475 1.75 -11.22 -0.67
C ALA A 475 1.79 -12.11 -1.91
N PRO A 476 0.66 -12.27 -2.62
CA PRO A 476 0.63 -12.99 -3.89
C PRO A 476 1.40 -12.23 -4.97
N ASP A 477 1.79 -12.93 -6.02
CA ASP A 477 2.54 -12.31 -7.13
C ASP A 477 1.73 -11.22 -7.83
N SER A 478 0.40 -11.30 -7.82
CA SER A 478 -0.48 -10.24 -8.30
C SER A 478 -0.29 -8.88 -7.63
N GLN A 479 0.23 -8.83 -6.39
CA GLN A 479 0.60 -7.59 -5.69
C GLN A 479 2.07 -7.19 -5.88
N LYS A 480 2.93 -8.09 -6.37
CA LYS A 480 4.39 -7.90 -6.44
C LYS A 480 4.93 -7.78 -7.86
N GLN A 481 4.31 -8.47 -8.83
CA GLN A 481 4.73 -8.41 -10.23
C GLN A 481 4.04 -7.24 -10.92
N VAL A 482 4.84 -6.29 -11.38
CA VAL A 482 4.39 -5.02 -11.95
C VAL A 482 4.84 -4.84 -13.39
N PRO A 483 4.07 -4.13 -14.23
CA PRO A 483 4.51 -3.78 -15.56
C PRO A 483 5.61 -2.71 -15.51
N MET A 484 6.67 -2.93 -16.26
CA MET A 484 7.69 -1.93 -16.58
C MET A 484 7.84 -1.87 -18.09
N LEU A 485 7.94 -0.66 -18.64
CA LEU A 485 8.23 -0.47 -20.06
C LEU A 485 9.12 0.75 -20.26
N LEU A 486 9.88 0.68 -21.36
CA LEU A 486 10.79 1.72 -21.82
C LEU A 486 10.44 2.07 -23.27
N TRP A 487 10.36 3.37 -23.55
CA TRP A 487 10.31 3.89 -24.91
C TRP A 487 11.47 4.86 -25.13
N LEU A 488 12.18 4.70 -26.25
CA LEU A 488 13.29 5.55 -26.66
C LEU A 488 13.02 6.05 -28.07
N SER A 489 13.16 7.36 -28.30
CA SER A 489 13.13 7.90 -29.65
C SER A 489 14.28 7.31 -30.50
N GLU A 490 14.09 7.26 -31.80
CA GLU A 490 15.18 6.80 -32.71
C GLU A 490 16.44 7.67 -32.58
N ASP A 491 16.26 8.99 -32.34
CA ASP A 491 17.38 9.90 -32.11
C ASP A 491 18.13 9.52 -30.82
N TYR A 492 17.41 9.14 -29.75
CA TYR A 492 18.03 8.67 -28.50
C TYR A 492 18.86 7.41 -28.74
N GLN A 493 18.27 6.41 -29.42
CA GLN A 493 18.93 5.14 -29.72
C GLN A 493 20.20 5.34 -30.54
N LYS A 494 20.14 6.16 -31.60
CA LYS A 494 21.28 6.43 -32.50
C LYS A 494 22.38 7.20 -31.78
N ARG A 495 21.99 8.25 -31.03
CA ARG A 495 22.92 9.17 -30.38
C ARG A 495 23.70 8.53 -29.25
N TYR A 496 23.00 7.73 -28.44
CA TYR A 496 23.60 7.06 -27.26
C TYR A 496 23.91 5.58 -27.53
N GLN A 497 23.87 5.18 -28.79
CA GLN A 497 24.25 3.84 -29.28
C GLN A 497 23.49 2.70 -28.55
N VAL A 498 22.24 2.88 -28.25
CA VAL A 498 21.38 1.88 -27.58
C VAL A 498 20.79 0.95 -28.64
N ASP A 499 21.02 -0.35 -28.49
CA ASP A 499 20.47 -1.39 -29.38
C ASP A 499 19.10 -1.84 -28.84
N GLN A 500 18.04 -1.44 -29.54
CA GLN A 500 16.66 -1.78 -29.19
C GLN A 500 16.39 -3.29 -29.22
N ASN A 501 16.96 -4.00 -30.17
CA ASN A 501 16.77 -5.46 -30.28
C ASN A 501 17.46 -6.20 -29.11
N CYS A 502 18.61 -5.71 -28.67
CA CYS A 502 19.27 -6.19 -27.47
C CYS A 502 18.38 -5.99 -26.27
N LEU A 503 17.79 -4.78 -26.07
CA LEU A 503 16.89 -4.49 -24.97
C LEU A 503 15.65 -5.39 -24.98
N GLN A 504 15.01 -5.58 -26.14
CA GLN A 504 13.85 -6.47 -26.28
C GLN A 504 14.20 -7.90 -25.89
N LYS A 505 15.38 -8.41 -26.32
CA LYS A 505 15.83 -9.75 -25.97
C LYS A 505 16.11 -9.89 -24.46
N GLN A 506 16.80 -8.91 -23.88
CA GLN A 506 17.10 -8.93 -22.44
C GLN A 506 15.84 -8.81 -21.59
N ALA A 507 14.91 -7.94 -21.94
CA ALA A 507 13.64 -7.79 -21.26
C ALA A 507 12.89 -9.12 -21.11
N GLN A 508 12.99 -10.02 -22.10
CA GLN A 508 12.33 -11.33 -22.06
C GLN A 508 13.09 -12.41 -21.26
N THR A 509 14.38 -12.23 -21.03
CA THR A 509 15.25 -13.28 -20.47
C THR A 509 15.77 -13.00 -19.08
N GLN A 510 15.75 -11.74 -18.64
CA GLN A 510 16.26 -11.30 -17.35
C GLN A 510 15.11 -11.02 -16.36
N HIS A 511 15.45 -11.01 -15.08
CA HIS A 511 14.58 -10.54 -14.00
C HIS A 511 14.97 -9.12 -13.62
N TYR A 512 13.96 -8.27 -13.46
CA TYR A 512 14.12 -6.88 -13.08
C TYR A 512 13.34 -6.58 -11.81
N SER A 513 13.63 -5.46 -11.20
CA SER A 513 12.88 -4.94 -10.05
C SER A 513 12.87 -3.41 -10.08
N GLN A 514 12.14 -2.83 -9.18
CA GLN A 514 12.18 -1.38 -8.96
C GLN A 514 13.58 -0.89 -8.54
N ASP A 515 14.46 -1.77 -8.04
CA ASP A 515 15.86 -1.45 -7.72
C ASP A 515 16.65 -0.98 -8.95
N ASN A 516 16.22 -1.39 -10.15
CA ASN A 516 16.85 -0.95 -11.41
C ASN A 516 16.57 0.52 -11.74
N LEU A 517 15.50 1.13 -11.18
CA LEU A 517 15.07 2.47 -11.58
C LEU A 517 16.12 3.55 -11.28
N PHE A 518 16.74 3.48 -10.11
CA PHE A 518 17.73 4.48 -9.65
C PHE A 518 18.88 4.64 -10.67
N SER A 519 19.58 3.55 -10.97
CA SER A 519 20.69 3.57 -11.92
C SER A 519 20.25 3.79 -13.36
N THR A 520 19.07 3.27 -13.74
CA THR A 520 18.50 3.51 -15.06
C THR A 520 18.20 4.98 -15.33
N LEU A 521 17.65 5.71 -14.36
CA LEU A 521 17.40 7.15 -14.50
C LEU A 521 18.72 7.93 -14.61
N LEU A 522 19.74 7.59 -13.82
CA LEU A 522 21.07 8.19 -13.95
C LEU A 522 21.65 7.92 -15.35
N GLY A 523 21.55 6.69 -15.81
CA GLY A 523 22.01 6.30 -17.16
C GLY A 523 21.24 6.98 -18.29
N LEU A 524 19.91 7.08 -18.20
CA LEU A 524 19.05 7.76 -19.19
C LEU A 524 19.39 9.25 -19.29
N THR A 525 19.68 9.88 -18.16
CA THR A 525 19.98 11.31 -18.08
C THR A 525 21.47 11.65 -18.22
N GLY A 526 22.34 10.61 -18.26
CA GLY A 526 23.79 10.77 -18.37
C GLY A 526 24.39 11.45 -17.15
N VAL A 527 23.91 11.13 -15.96
CA VAL A 527 24.47 11.60 -14.70
C VAL A 527 25.47 10.58 -14.19
N GLU A 528 26.70 11.01 -14.01
CA GLU A 528 27.80 10.23 -13.45
C GLU A 528 27.95 10.55 -11.97
N THR A 529 28.04 9.53 -11.14
CA THR A 529 28.25 9.59 -9.69
C THR A 529 28.71 8.23 -9.18
N LYS A 530 29.40 8.19 -8.04
CA LYS A 530 29.78 6.93 -7.37
C LYS A 530 28.58 6.05 -6.95
N TYR A 531 27.36 6.61 -6.93
CA TYR A 531 26.13 5.88 -6.62
C TYR A 531 25.53 5.16 -7.82
N TYR A 532 26.01 5.44 -9.03
CA TYR A 532 25.59 4.70 -10.23
C TYR A 532 26.15 3.29 -10.20
N GLN A 533 25.25 2.30 -10.35
CA GLN A 533 25.56 0.89 -10.43
C GLN A 533 25.26 0.40 -11.85
N ALA A 534 26.31 0.12 -12.63
CA ALA A 534 26.17 -0.31 -14.02
C ALA A 534 25.35 -1.61 -14.20
N ALA A 535 25.39 -2.50 -13.21
CA ALA A 535 24.62 -3.74 -13.21
C ALA A 535 23.11 -3.52 -13.09
N ASP A 536 22.69 -2.40 -12.49
CA ASP A 536 21.29 -2.07 -12.26
C ASP A 536 20.71 -1.15 -13.35
N ASP A 537 21.54 -0.59 -14.23
CA ASP A 537 21.09 0.18 -15.40
C ASP A 537 20.64 -0.77 -16.52
N ILE A 538 19.34 -0.78 -16.82
CA ILE A 538 18.74 -1.65 -17.84
C ILE A 538 19.27 -1.40 -19.26
N LEU A 539 19.88 -0.24 -19.52
CA LEU A 539 20.44 0.14 -20.80
C LEU A 539 21.90 -0.33 -20.98
N GLN A 540 22.62 -0.52 -19.89
CA GLN A 540 24.09 -0.58 -19.90
C GLN A 540 24.63 -1.69 -20.80
N THR A 541 24.06 -2.88 -20.73
CA THR A 541 24.52 -4.03 -21.51
C THR A 541 24.15 -3.96 -22.99
N CYS A 542 23.21 -3.09 -23.36
CA CYS A 542 22.74 -2.86 -24.71
C CYS A 542 23.25 -1.54 -25.31
N ARG A 543 24.14 -0.84 -24.61
CA ARG A 543 24.93 0.26 -25.18
C ARG A 543 26.17 -0.29 -25.84
N ARG A 544 26.39 0.08 -27.11
CA ARG A 544 27.64 -0.25 -27.77
C ARG A 544 28.75 0.62 -27.18
N VAL A 545 29.78 -0.01 -26.66
CA VAL A 545 31.00 0.72 -26.28
C VAL A 545 31.64 1.25 -27.57
N SER A 546 31.75 2.57 -27.71
CA SER A 546 32.58 3.16 -28.76
C SER A 546 34.03 2.77 -28.46
N GLU A 547 34.60 1.87 -29.28
CA GLU A 547 36.04 1.59 -29.30
C GLU A 547 36.84 2.86 -29.56
#